data_80776de1a90c028d7f775be2f51d971d
#
_entry.id   80776de1a90c028d7f775be2f51d971d
#
_cell.length_a   1.000
_cell.length_b   1.000
_cell.length_c   1.000
_cell.angle_alpha   90.00
_cell.angle_beta   90.00
_cell.angle_gamma   90.00
#
_symmetry.space_group_name_H-M   'P 1'
#
loop_
_entity.id
_entity.type
_entity.pdbx_description
1 polymer ?
#
loop_
_entity_poly.entity_id
_entity_poly.type
_entity_poly.pdbx_seq_one_letter_code
_entity_poly.pdbx_strand_id
1 'polypeptide(L)'
;ELIESEVHKVLRGATPNPSDVGIIVRRSDAVTVYVDHLVELFGEGSLAGLRVVIDSANGAMSHVAPLVLQRLGADVISMSDAPNGRNINDACGATSPQTLCEFVSGTGTGVSVDIGFAFDGDGDRLIAVDENGRVVDGDRLIALSAIDRRDLNTLANNTVVVTVMSNLGFHQAMKQQGINVVTSSVGDRYVLDAMELGGFVIGGEQSGHIIHRDLATTGDGLLSAIVLAQLVRGRQENDGSKFSQLASSVMHTFPQV
;
A
#
# COMPACT_ATOMS: atom_id res chain seq x y z
N GLU A 1 10.13 19.20 -9.23
CA GLU A 1 10.63 20.60 -9.24
C GLU A 1 10.94 21.13 -10.66
N LEU A 2 11.75 20.44 -11.50
CA LEU A 2 12.03 20.88 -12.86
C LEU A 2 10.77 20.95 -13.74
N ILE A 3 9.93 19.90 -13.71
CA ILE A 3 8.68 19.84 -14.48
C ILE A 3 7.69 20.92 -13.99
N GLU A 4 7.52 21.06 -12.68
CA GLU A 4 6.66 22.10 -12.08
C GLU A 4 7.13 23.51 -12.48
N SER A 5 8.44 23.76 -12.44
CA SER A 5 9.01 25.03 -12.84
C SER A 5 8.72 25.35 -14.31
N GLU A 6 8.79 24.36 -15.21
CA GLU A 6 8.45 24.52 -16.63
C GLU A 6 6.95 24.74 -16.85
N VAL A 7 6.08 24.00 -16.13
CA VAL A 7 4.63 24.23 -16.14
C VAL A 7 4.30 25.66 -15.71
N HIS A 8 4.93 26.17 -14.67
CA HIS A 8 4.74 27.56 -14.22
C HIS A 8 5.21 28.59 -15.24
N LYS A 9 6.27 28.32 -16.01
CA LYS A 9 6.70 29.19 -17.09
C LYS A 9 5.66 29.26 -18.22
N VAL A 10 5.11 28.10 -18.62
CA VAL A 10 4.06 28.04 -19.66
C VAL A 10 2.79 28.76 -19.19
N LEU A 11 2.36 28.56 -17.94
CA LEU A 11 1.19 29.25 -17.35
C LEU A 11 1.38 30.78 -17.27
N ARG A 12 2.62 31.28 -17.25
CA ARG A 12 2.95 32.71 -17.32
C ARG A 12 3.03 33.27 -18.75
N GLY A 13 2.60 32.50 -19.74
CA GLY A 13 2.54 32.93 -21.15
C GLY A 13 3.83 32.78 -21.94
N ALA A 14 4.81 32.04 -21.43
CA ALA A 14 5.97 31.63 -22.25
C ALA A 14 5.51 30.57 -23.26
N THR A 15 5.43 30.93 -24.53
CA THR A 15 5.19 29.96 -25.61
C THR A 15 6.47 29.17 -25.88
N PRO A 16 6.46 27.82 -25.78
CA PRO A 16 7.62 27.04 -26.19
C PRO A 16 7.94 27.28 -27.67
N ASN A 17 9.22 27.26 -28.01
CA ASN A 17 9.63 27.31 -29.40
C ASN A 17 9.06 26.07 -30.13
N PRO A 18 8.45 26.20 -31.32
CA PRO A 18 7.94 25.05 -32.07
C PRO A 18 8.94 23.92 -32.30
N SER A 19 10.25 24.23 -32.32
CA SER A 19 11.31 23.22 -32.38
C SER A 19 11.51 22.38 -31.10
N ASP A 20 10.96 22.84 -29.98
CA ASP A 20 11.16 22.22 -28.67
C ASP A 20 9.94 21.40 -28.23
N VAL A 21 8.98 21.19 -29.15
CA VAL A 21 7.80 20.35 -28.87
C VAL A 21 8.23 18.88 -28.81
N GLY A 22 8.01 18.25 -27.65
CA GLY A 22 8.28 16.83 -27.45
C GLY A 22 7.37 15.95 -28.31
N ILE A 23 7.71 14.67 -28.37
CA ILE A 23 6.90 13.64 -29.03
C ILE A 23 6.22 12.76 -27.99
N ILE A 24 5.01 12.28 -28.31
CA ILE A 24 4.32 11.28 -27.50
C ILE A 24 4.79 9.90 -27.97
N VAL A 25 5.46 9.18 -27.06
CA VAL A 25 5.86 7.79 -27.29
C VAL A 25 4.93 6.87 -26.50
N ARG A 26 4.26 5.94 -27.19
CA ARG A 26 3.45 4.91 -26.52
C ARG A 26 4.35 3.76 -26.10
N ARG A 27 4.31 3.42 -24.80
CA ARG A 27 4.99 2.28 -24.19
C ARG A 27 3.95 1.19 -23.91
N SER A 28 3.88 0.18 -24.80
CA SER A 28 2.97 -0.96 -24.62
C SER A 28 3.48 -2.00 -23.62
N ASP A 29 4.75 -1.93 -23.27
CA ASP A 29 5.45 -2.83 -22.36
C ASP A 29 5.46 -2.38 -20.89
N ALA A 30 4.95 -1.19 -20.57
CA ALA A 30 5.06 -0.60 -19.24
C ALA A 30 4.45 -1.49 -18.13
N VAL A 31 3.28 -2.09 -18.40
CA VAL A 31 2.64 -3.02 -17.45
C VAL A 31 3.53 -4.24 -17.22
N THR A 32 4.04 -4.84 -18.28
CA THR A 32 4.92 -6.03 -18.19
C THR A 32 6.18 -5.72 -17.39
N VAL A 33 6.82 -4.58 -17.65
CA VAL A 33 8.03 -4.15 -16.93
C VAL A 33 7.75 -4.02 -15.43
N TYR A 34 6.64 -3.41 -15.04
CA TYR A 34 6.28 -3.26 -13.64
C TYR A 34 5.94 -4.61 -12.98
N VAL A 35 5.16 -5.45 -13.65
CA VAL A 35 4.81 -6.80 -13.18
C VAL A 35 6.08 -7.65 -12.99
N ASP A 36 6.97 -7.67 -13.98
CA ASP A 36 8.22 -8.44 -13.92
C ASP A 36 9.13 -7.92 -12.80
N HIS A 37 9.22 -6.61 -12.62
CA HIS A 37 9.98 -6.00 -11.53
C HIS A 37 9.49 -6.48 -10.14
N LEU A 38 8.18 -6.44 -9.88
CA LEU A 38 7.65 -6.91 -8.59
C LEU A 38 7.83 -8.42 -8.41
N VAL A 39 7.66 -9.20 -9.46
CA VAL A 39 7.85 -10.65 -9.38
C VAL A 39 9.33 -11.01 -9.16
N GLU A 40 10.27 -10.30 -9.80
CA GLU A 40 11.70 -10.47 -9.55
C GLU A 40 12.06 -10.08 -8.11
N LEU A 41 11.50 -8.99 -7.60
CA LEU A 41 11.77 -8.48 -6.26
C LEU A 41 11.32 -9.44 -5.15
N PHE A 42 10.12 -10.03 -5.30
CA PHE A 42 9.49 -10.83 -4.25
C PHE A 42 9.58 -12.35 -4.45
N GLY A 43 9.89 -12.80 -5.66
CA GLY A 43 10.04 -14.21 -6.03
C GLY A 43 8.73 -14.88 -6.45
N GLU A 44 8.77 -15.60 -7.59
CA GLU A 44 7.62 -16.40 -8.05
C GLU A 44 7.20 -17.43 -6.98
N GLY A 45 5.87 -17.56 -6.77
CA GLY A 45 5.32 -18.50 -5.80
C GLY A 45 5.46 -18.06 -4.34
N SER A 46 6.03 -16.88 -4.05
CA SER A 46 6.27 -16.40 -2.69
C SER A 46 4.99 -16.20 -1.87
N LEU A 47 3.81 -16.16 -2.49
CA LEU A 47 2.50 -16.05 -1.84
C LEU A 47 1.66 -17.33 -2.01
N ALA A 48 2.28 -18.46 -2.43
CA ALA A 48 1.54 -19.71 -2.61
C ALA A 48 0.83 -20.14 -1.31
N GLY A 49 -0.44 -20.52 -1.44
CA GLY A 49 -1.28 -20.94 -0.30
C GLY A 49 -2.11 -19.83 0.31
N LEU A 50 -1.85 -18.54 0.01
CA LEU A 50 -2.73 -17.45 0.41
C LEU A 50 -3.91 -17.29 -0.56
N ARG A 51 -5.11 -17.12 -0.01
CA ARG A 51 -6.28 -16.66 -0.76
C ARG A 51 -6.55 -15.19 -0.47
N VAL A 52 -6.45 -14.38 -1.51
CA VAL A 52 -6.51 -12.93 -1.46
C VAL A 52 -7.72 -12.42 -2.23
N VAL A 53 -8.46 -11.49 -1.65
CA VAL A 53 -9.48 -10.71 -2.38
C VAL A 53 -8.95 -9.30 -2.59
N ILE A 54 -9.06 -8.78 -3.81
CA ILE A 54 -8.65 -7.42 -4.14
C ILE A 54 -9.83 -6.60 -4.64
N ASP A 55 -9.96 -5.39 -4.14
CA ASP A 55 -10.84 -4.34 -4.67
C ASP A 55 -9.96 -3.28 -5.33
N SER A 56 -10.00 -3.24 -6.66
CA SER A 56 -9.16 -2.37 -7.48
C SER A 56 -9.75 -0.97 -7.72
N ALA A 57 -10.85 -0.62 -7.05
CA ALA A 57 -11.54 0.67 -7.18
C ALA A 57 -11.90 1.05 -8.64
N ASN A 58 -12.00 0.09 -9.56
CA ASN A 58 -12.09 0.31 -11.01
C ASN A 58 -10.99 1.28 -11.52
N GLY A 59 -9.81 1.23 -10.91
CA GLY A 59 -8.68 2.12 -11.13
C GLY A 59 -7.50 1.46 -11.81
N ALA A 60 -6.31 2.03 -11.59
CA ALA A 60 -5.07 1.59 -12.20
C ALA A 60 -4.70 0.14 -11.88
N MET A 61 -5.07 -0.35 -10.69
CA MET A 61 -4.76 -1.70 -10.22
C MET A 61 -5.65 -2.81 -10.82
N SER A 62 -6.71 -2.47 -11.57
CA SER A 62 -7.69 -3.44 -12.11
C SER A 62 -7.07 -4.60 -12.90
N HIS A 63 -6.00 -4.34 -13.65
CA HIS A 63 -5.32 -5.36 -14.44
C HIS A 63 -3.97 -5.79 -13.88
N VAL A 64 -3.30 -4.91 -13.19
CA VAL A 64 -1.92 -5.12 -12.73
C VAL A 64 -1.88 -5.97 -11.46
N ALA A 65 -2.72 -5.65 -10.47
CA ALA A 65 -2.70 -6.33 -9.18
C ALA A 65 -3.01 -7.83 -9.29
N PRO A 66 -4.07 -8.26 -10.02
CA PRO A 66 -4.31 -9.70 -10.18
C PRO A 66 -3.16 -10.42 -10.85
N LEU A 67 -2.53 -9.83 -11.89
CA LEU A 67 -1.42 -10.45 -12.61
C LEU A 67 -0.21 -10.68 -11.69
N VAL A 68 0.17 -9.68 -10.91
CA VAL A 68 1.32 -9.80 -9.99
C VAL A 68 1.03 -10.83 -8.91
N LEU A 69 -0.09 -10.72 -8.20
CA LEU A 69 -0.42 -11.60 -7.08
C LEU A 69 -0.56 -13.06 -7.52
N GLN A 70 -1.14 -13.33 -8.71
CA GLN A 70 -1.21 -14.67 -9.28
C GLN A 70 0.17 -15.22 -9.64
N ARG A 71 1.06 -14.42 -10.24
CA ARG A 71 2.45 -14.84 -10.51
C ARG A 71 3.23 -15.10 -9.23
N LEU A 72 2.94 -14.38 -8.16
CA LEU A 72 3.47 -14.65 -6.83
C LEU A 72 2.82 -15.89 -6.17
N GLY A 73 1.84 -16.52 -6.81
CA GLY A 73 1.25 -17.80 -6.37
C GLY A 73 0.01 -17.70 -5.49
N ALA A 74 -0.54 -16.50 -5.27
CA ALA A 74 -1.77 -16.33 -4.53
C ALA A 74 -3.01 -16.82 -5.32
N ASP A 75 -4.01 -17.35 -4.60
CA ASP A 75 -5.37 -17.56 -5.13
C ASP A 75 -6.14 -16.24 -5.04
N VAL A 76 -6.36 -15.58 -6.19
CA VAL A 76 -6.83 -14.20 -6.25
C VAL A 76 -8.28 -14.12 -6.70
N ILE A 77 -9.10 -13.42 -5.93
CA ILE A 77 -10.46 -13.02 -6.29
C ILE A 77 -10.46 -11.50 -6.50
N SER A 78 -10.89 -11.04 -7.68
CA SER A 78 -10.92 -9.62 -8.02
C SER A 78 -12.33 -9.05 -7.92
N MET A 79 -12.41 -7.83 -7.40
CA MET A 79 -13.61 -7.01 -7.31
C MET A 79 -13.31 -5.62 -7.87
N SER A 80 -14.35 -4.91 -8.36
CA SER A 80 -14.21 -3.55 -8.89
C SER A 80 -13.05 -3.43 -9.88
N ASP A 81 -12.97 -4.37 -10.83
CA ASP A 81 -11.87 -4.52 -11.79
C ASP A 81 -12.27 -4.24 -13.26
N ALA A 82 -13.44 -3.63 -13.47
CA ALA A 82 -14.00 -3.32 -14.78
C ALA A 82 -14.11 -1.79 -15.02
N PRO A 83 -12.97 -1.09 -15.20
CA PRO A 83 -12.95 0.36 -15.38
C PRO A 83 -13.65 0.77 -16.68
N ASN A 84 -14.58 1.73 -16.60
CA ASN A 84 -15.32 2.25 -17.77
C ASN A 84 -15.11 3.76 -18.00
N GLY A 85 -14.15 4.38 -17.29
CA GLY A 85 -13.83 5.79 -17.36
C GLY A 85 -14.73 6.71 -16.51
N ARG A 86 -15.70 6.16 -15.78
CA ARG A 86 -16.66 6.93 -14.95
C ARG A 86 -16.87 6.32 -13.56
N ASN A 87 -16.47 5.08 -13.33
CA ASN A 87 -16.74 4.31 -12.11
C ASN A 87 -15.54 4.18 -11.16
N ILE A 88 -14.46 4.92 -11.38
CA ILE A 88 -13.31 4.93 -10.49
C ILE A 88 -13.71 5.43 -9.10
N ASN A 89 -13.34 4.69 -8.05
CA ASN A 89 -13.68 4.97 -6.64
C ASN A 89 -15.21 5.09 -6.37
N ASP A 90 -16.07 4.58 -7.25
CA ASP A 90 -17.51 4.66 -7.09
C ASP A 90 -18.00 3.58 -6.11
N ALA A 91 -18.13 3.96 -4.84
CA ALA A 91 -18.53 3.10 -3.72
C ALA A 91 -17.65 1.82 -3.60
N CYS A 92 -16.35 1.92 -3.90
CA CYS A 92 -15.40 0.81 -3.85
C CYS A 92 -13.97 1.29 -3.49
N GLY A 93 -13.05 0.35 -3.32
CA GLY A 93 -11.64 0.60 -3.05
C GLY A 93 -11.35 1.12 -1.65
N ALA A 94 -10.14 1.66 -1.47
CA ALA A 94 -9.61 2.08 -0.16
C ALA A 94 -10.44 3.16 0.53
N THR A 95 -11.18 3.97 -0.23
CA THR A 95 -12.04 5.03 0.30
C THR A 95 -13.43 4.52 0.72
N SER A 96 -13.83 3.32 0.27
CA SER A 96 -15.13 2.71 0.55
C SER A 96 -15.02 1.17 0.63
N PRO A 97 -14.34 0.62 1.65
CA PRO A 97 -14.01 -0.81 1.73
C PRO A 97 -15.16 -1.71 2.18
N GLN A 98 -16.38 -1.19 2.36
CA GLN A 98 -17.50 -1.91 2.95
C GLN A 98 -17.85 -3.19 2.19
N THR A 99 -17.93 -3.11 0.84
CA THR A 99 -18.23 -4.26 -0.01
C THR A 99 -17.17 -5.35 0.11
N LEU A 100 -15.89 -4.96 0.19
CA LEU A 100 -14.79 -5.88 0.43
C LEU A 100 -14.90 -6.52 1.83
N CYS A 101 -15.21 -5.74 2.87
CA CYS A 101 -15.42 -6.25 4.23
C CYS A 101 -16.53 -7.30 4.29
N GLU A 102 -17.66 -7.04 3.65
CA GLU A 102 -18.79 -7.96 3.56
C GLU A 102 -18.42 -9.25 2.83
N PHE A 103 -17.69 -9.13 1.71
CA PHE A 103 -17.24 -10.28 0.95
C PHE A 103 -16.29 -11.16 1.77
N VAL A 104 -15.25 -10.56 2.38
CA VAL A 104 -14.23 -11.27 3.17
C VAL A 104 -14.82 -11.92 4.41
N SER A 105 -15.79 -11.28 5.09
CA SER A 105 -16.48 -11.87 6.24
C SER A 105 -17.29 -13.12 5.91
N GLY A 106 -17.39 -13.48 4.62
CA GLY A 106 -18.12 -14.66 4.17
C GLY A 106 -19.65 -14.52 4.24
N THR A 107 -20.15 -13.30 4.47
CA THR A 107 -21.58 -13.02 4.52
C THR A 107 -22.20 -13.28 3.16
N GLY A 108 -22.68 -14.51 2.96
CA GLY A 108 -23.36 -14.94 1.72
C GLY A 108 -22.52 -15.68 0.70
N THR A 109 -21.19 -15.80 0.83
CA THR A 109 -20.33 -16.44 -0.17
C THR A 109 -19.79 -17.82 0.26
N GLY A 110 -19.61 -18.05 1.55
CA GLY A 110 -19.00 -19.28 2.09
C GLY A 110 -17.53 -19.48 1.68
N VAL A 111 -16.89 -18.47 1.11
CA VAL A 111 -15.49 -18.51 0.68
C VAL A 111 -14.60 -18.09 1.85
N SER A 112 -13.63 -18.94 2.23
CA SER A 112 -12.59 -18.57 3.19
C SER A 112 -11.55 -17.70 2.49
N VAL A 113 -11.22 -16.57 3.08
CA VAL A 113 -10.24 -15.59 2.61
C VAL A 113 -9.22 -15.35 3.70
N ASP A 114 -7.94 -15.25 3.37
CA ASP A 114 -6.88 -14.96 4.34
C ASP A 114 -6.71 -13.46 4.55
N ILE A 115 -6.84 -12.67 3.47
CA ILE A 115 -6.65 -11.24 3.49
C ILE A 115 -7.37 -10.55 2.33
N GLY A 116 -7.95 -9.39 2.59
CA GLY A 116 -8.49 -8.48 1.58
C GLY A 116 -7.61 -7.25 1.40
N PHE A 117 -7.47 -6.77 0.16
CA PHE A 117 -6.76 -5.55 -0.21
C PHE A 117 -7.67 -4.61 -0.97
N ALA A 118 -7.80 -3.38 -0.51
CA ALA A 118 -8.49 -2.30 -1.21
C ALA A 118 -7.49 -1.25 -1.63
N PHE A 119 -7.42 -1.00 -2.94
CA PHE A 119 -6.63 0.08 -3.53
C PHE A 119 -7.50 1.30 -3.78
N ASP A 120 -6.91 2.46 -3.95
CA ASP A 120 -7.62 3.61 -4.49
C ASP A 120 -7.42 3.74 -6.01
N GLY A 121 -7.97 4.79 -6.61
CA GLY A 121 -8.09 4.89 -8.07
C GLY A 121 -6.78 4.89 -8.84
N ASP A 122 -5.72 5.51 -8.33
CA ASP A 122 -4.37 5.52 -8.90
C ASP A 122 -3.43 4.48 -8.29
N GLY A 123 -3.87 3.81 -7.21
CA GLY A 123 -3.20 2.65 -6.64
C GLY A 123 -2.02 2.98 -5.75
N ASP A 124 -1.91 4.23 -5.29
CA ASP A 124 -0.85 4.67 -4.39
C ASP A 124 -1.14 4.38 -2.92
N ARG A 125 -2.38 3.99 -2.59
CA ARG A 125 -2.85 3.64 -1.25
C ARG A 125 -3.29 2.20 -1.14
N LEU A 126 -3.15 1.67 0.08
CA LEU A 126 -3.60 0.36 0.50
C LEU A 126 -4.36 0.45 1.82
N ILE A 127 -5.57 -0.09 1.84
CA ILE A 127 -6.27 -0.50 3.06
C ILE A 127 -6.42 -2.02 3.03
N ALA A 128 -6.13 -2.69 4.14
CA ALA A 128 -6.33 -4.13 4.22
C ALA A 128 -7.58 -4.49 5.01
N VAL A 129 -8.07 -5.72 4.80
CA VAL A 129 -9.21 -6.30 5.50
C VAL A 129 -8.80 -7.67 6.02
N ASP A 130 -8.98 -7.90 7.32
CA ASP A 130 -8.66 -9.20 7.92
C ASP A 130 -9.71 -10.27 7.55
N GLU A 131 -9.40 -11.54 7.82
CA GLU A 131 -10.27 -12.67 7.49
C GLU A 131 -11.65 -12.65 8.19
N ASN A 132 -11.86 -11.72 9.11
CA ASN A 132 -13.17 -11.48 9.76
C ASN A 132 -13.94 -10.30 9.14
N GLY A 133 -13.42 -9.70 8.05
CA GLY A 133 -14.02 -8.54 7.40
C GLY A 133 -13.78 -7.22 8.14
N ARG A 134 -12.74 -7.12 8.97
CA ARG A 134 -12.41 -5.90 9.71
C ARG A 134 -11.33 -5.11 8.97
N VAL A 135 -11.54 -3.81 8.88
CA VAL A 135 -10.56 -2.90 8.27
C VAL A 135 -9.29 -2.82 9.10
N VAL A 136 -8.16 -2.91 8.43
CA VAL A 136 -6.81 -2.68 8.95
C VAL A 136 -6.24 -1.47 8.22
N ASP A 137 -6.18 -0.34 8.93
CA ASP A 137 -5.81 0.95 8.37
C ASP A 137 -4.29 1.12 8.18
N GLY A 138 -3.88 2.22 7.53
CA GLY A 138 -2.49 2.52 7.24
C GLY A 138 -1.60 2.55 8.48
N ASP A 139 -2.07 3.05 9.62
CA ASP A 139 -1.27 3.06 10.85
C ASP A 139 -0.90 1.64 11.29
N ARG A 140 -1.86 0.69 11.25
CA ARG A 140 -1.57 -0.70 11.56
C ARG A 140 -0.65 -1.36 10.54
N LEU A 141 -0.83 -1.07 9.27
CA LEU A 141 0.02 -1.61 8.20
C LEU A 141 1.47 -1.13 8.34
N ILE A 142 1.66 0.16 8.61
CA ILE A 142 2.98 0.75 8.87
C ILE A 142 3.60 0.15 10.13
N ALA A 143 2.82 0.00 11.20
CA ALA A 143 3.29 -0.58 12.45
C ALA A 143 3.76 -2.04 12.28
N LEU A 144 2.97 -2.87 11.58
CA LEU A 144 3.33 -4.26 11.27
C LEU A 144 4.63 -4.31 10.46
N SER A 145 4.73 -3.50 9.41
CA SER A 145 5.92 -3.45 8.56
C SER A 145 7.16 -2.94 9.30
N ALA A 146 7.00 -1.94 10.19
CA ALA A 146 8.12 -1.41 10.98
C ALA A 146 8.65 -2.46 11.99
N ILE A 147 7.74 -3.19 12.65
CA ILE A 147 8.12 -4.25 13.60
C ILE A 147 8.81 -5.40 12.88
N ASP A 148 8.28 -5.85 11.75
CA ASP A 148 8.88 -6.92 10.95
C ASP A 148 10.29 -6.52 10.47
N ARG A 149 10.44 -5.32 9.93
CA ARG A 149 11.75 -4.79 9.52
C ARG A 149 12.74 -4.67 10.67
N ARG A 150 12.28 -4.29 11.88
CA ARG A 150 13.12 -4.29 13.09
C ARG A 150 13.59 -5.71 13.42
N ASP A 151 12.68 -6.67 13.42
CA ASP A 151 13.00 -8.06 13.76
C ASP A 151 13.98 -8.69 12.76
N LEU A 152 13.90 -8.25 11.50
CA LEU A 152 14.85 -8.61 10.43
C LEU A 152 16.12 -7.76 10.40
N ASN A 153 16.28 -6.78 11.32
CA ASN A 153 17.39 -5.82 11.35
C ASN A 153 17.54 -5.00 10.06
N THR A 154 16.44 -4.71 9.37
CA THR A 154 16.37 -3.90 8.14
C THR A 154 15.69 -2.54 8.34
N LEU A 155 15.26 -2.22 9.57
CA LEU A 155 14.69 -0.92 9.91
C LEU A 155 15.81 0.10 10.15
N ALA A 156 16.10 0.93 9.16
CA ALA A 156 17.17 1.93 9.22
C ALA A 156 17.00 2.87 10.43
N ASN A 157 18.06 3.02 11.23
CA ASN A 157 18.08 3.84 12.44
C ASN A 157 16.97 3.49 13.45
N ASN A 158 16.36 2.29 13.32
CA ASN A 158 15.23 1.85 14.13
C ASN A 158 14.10 2.89 14.18
N THR A 159 13.78 3.51 13.03
CA THR A 159 12.91 4.67 12.93
C THR A 159 11.89 4.51 11.80
N VAL A 160 10.65 4.95 12.08
CA VAL A 160 9.53 5.04 11.13
C VAL A 160 9.05 6.49 11.04
N VAL A 161 8.58 6.90 9.85
CA VAL A 161 8.04 8.26 9.62
C VAL A 161 6.54 8.18 9.42
N VAL A 162 5.77 9.00 10.15
CA VAL A 162 4.31 9.13 10.00
C VAL A 162 3.89 10.59 10.06
N THR A 163 2.63 10.89 9.76
CA THR A 163 2.11 12.26 9.86
C THR A 163 1.54 12.55 11.24
N VAL A 164 1.25 13.83 11.50
CA VAL A 164 0.55 14.27 12.72
C VAL A 164 -0.85 13.67 12.89
N MET A 165 -1.41 13.07 11.83
CA MET A 165 -2.72 12.42 11.84
C MET A 165 -2.67 10.99 12.36
N SER A 166 -1.50 10.39 12.53
CA SER A 166 -1.37 9.02 13.05
C SER A 166 -1.92 8.90 14.46
N ASN A 167 -2.59 7.78 14.71
CA ASN A 167 -3.26 7.51 15.97
C ASN A 167 -2.27 7.49 17.16
N LEU A 168 -2.69 7.99 18.30
CA LEU A 168 -1.87 7.92 19.52
C LEU A 168 -1.41 6.49 19.85
N GLY A 169 -2.25 5.49 19.54
CA GLY A 169 -1.91 4.09 19.72
C GLY A 169 -0.72 3.64 18.90
N PHE A 170 -0.52 4.20 17.71
CA PHE A 170 0.66 3.95 16.90
C PHE A 170 1.93 4.39 17.64
N HIS A 171 1.96 5.63 18.14
CA HIS A 171 3.11 6.14 18.89
C HIS A 171 3.41 5.32 20.15
N GLN A 172 2.37 4.90 20.88
CA GLN A 172 2.54 4.06 22.06
C GLN A 172 3.09 2.67 21.68
N ALA A 173 2.57 2.05 20.63
CA ALA A 173 3.02 0.76 20.16
C ALA A 173 4.49 0.81 19.70
N MET A 174 4.87 1.79 18.89
CA MET A 174 6.26 1.95 18.44
C MET A 174 7.22 2.16 19.64
N LYS A 175 6.83 2.97 20.61
CA LYS A 175 7.60 3.17 21.85
C LYS A 175 7.79 1.86 22.62
N GLN A 176 6.74 1.04 22.77
CA GLN A 176 6.82 -0.27 23.44
C GLN A 176 7.74 -1.24 22.70
N GLN A 177 7.79 -1.13 21.37
CA GLN A 177 8.66 -1.92 20.51
C GLN A 177 10.09 -1.37 20.38
N GLY A 178 10.39 -0.24 21.05
CA GLY A 178 11.69 0.42 20.97
C GLY A 178 11.97 1.05 19.61
N ILE A 179 10.93 1.33 18.81
CA ILE A 179 11.03 1.98 17.51
C ILE A 179 10.81 3.47 17.66
N ASN A 180 11.70 4.28 17.08
CA ASN A 180 11.58 5.72 17.07
C ASN A 180 10.54 6.17 16.03
N VAL A 181 9.80 7.24 16.32
CA VAL A 181 8.82 7.82 15.40
C VAL A 181 9.23 9.25 15.09
N VAL A 182 9.39 9.54 13.81
CA VAL A 182 9.49 10.89 13.28
C VAL A 182 8.11 11.30 12.75
N THR A 183 7.65 12.47 13.18
CA THR A 183 6.33 12.97 12.78
C THR A 183 6.50 14.14 11.82
N SER A 184 5.88 14.04 10.64
CA SER A 184 5.83 15.09 9.61
C SER A 184 4.47 15.80 9.57
N SER A 185 4.39 16.86 8.78
CA SER A 185 3.10 17.44 8.36
C SER A 185 2.34 16.44 7.48
N VAL A 186 1.02 16.64 7.33
CA VAL A 186 0.17 15.84 6.44
C VAL A 186 0.58 16.06 4.98
N GLY A 187 0.69 14.99 4.23
CA GLY A 187 1.04 14.94 2.82
C GLY A 187 2.25 14.03 2.57
N ASP A 188 2.13 13.21 1.55
CA ASP A 188 3.11 12.22 1.10
C ASP A 188 4.51 12.82 0.89
N ARG A 189 4.57 14.01 0.28
CA ARG A 189 5.80 14.77 0.09
C ARG A 189 6.55 15.03 1.39
N TYR A 190 5.85 15.46 2.46
CA TYR A 190 6.49 15.74 3.74
C TYR A 190 6.99 14.48 4.44
N VAL A 191 6.28 13.37 4.25
CA VAL A 191 6.73 12.05 4.71
C VAL A 191 8.02 11.67 3.98
N LEU A 192 8.02 11.75 2.64
CA LEU A 192 9.18 11.41 1.82
C LEU A 192 10.38 12.30 2.14
N ASP A 193 10.19 13.63 2.23
CA ASP A 193 11.26 14.58 2.58
C ASP A 193 11.90 14.20 3.94
N ALA A 194 11.08 13.86 4.95
CA ALA A 194 11.58 13.43 6.25
C ALA A 194 12.32 12.09 6.18
N MET A 195 11.83 11.14 5.37
CA MET A 195 12.49 9.85 5.14
C MET A 195 13.84 10.04 4.45
N GLU A 196 13.93 10.91 3.46
CA GLU A 196 15.18 11.21 2.74
C GLU A 196 16.21 11.86 3.66
N LEU A 197 15.79 12.87 4.42
CA LEU A 197 16.67 13.59 5.34
C LEU A 197 17.25 12.68 6.42
N GLY A 198 16.45 11.74 6.95
CA GLY A 198 16.87 10.83 8.01
C GLY A 198 17.43 9.49 7.53
N GLY A 199 17.41 9.21 6.22
CA GLY A 199 17.80 7.91 5.67
C GLY A 199 16.86 6.77 6.08
N PHE A 200 15.58 7.07 6.36
CA PHE A 200 14.60 6.09 6.82
C PHE A 200 14.00 5.31 5.65
N VAL A 201 13.62 4.05 5.89
CA VAL A 201 13.19 3.11 4.84
C VAL A 201 11.70 2.89 4.79
N ILE A 202 10.95 3.25 5.85
CA ILE A 202 9.49 3.11 5.90
C ILE A 202 8.85 4.34 6.50
N GLY A 203 7.75 4.76 5.91
CA GLY A 203 6.88 5.82 6.40
C GLY A 203 5.54 5.82 5.68
N GLY A 204 4.64 6.68 6.10
CA GLY A 204 3.35 6.80 5.44
C GLY A 204 2.29 7.50 6.28
N GLU A 205 1.05 7.30 5.87
CA GLU A 205 -0.13 7.95 6.44
C GLU A 205 -1.20 6.92 6.83
N GLN A 206 -2.04 7.27 7.79
CA GLN A 206 -3.20 6.46 8.18
C GLN A 206 -4.14 6.15 6.99
N SER A 207 -4.18 7.04 5.99
CA SER A 207 -4.95 6.87 4.75
C SER A 207 -4.52 5.67 3.90
N GLY A 208 -3.39 5.03 4.23
CA GLY A 208 -2.85 3.89 3.50
C GLY A 208 -1.79 4.23 2.45
N HIS A 209 -1.38 5.49 2.31
CA HIS A 209 -0.23 5.85 1.50
C HIS A 209 1.05 5.46 2.24
N ILE A 210 1.67 4.35 1.83
CA ILE A 210 2.82 3.75 2.50
C ILE A 210 4.02 3.74 1.55
N ILE A 211 5.15 4.24 2.03
CA ILE A 211 6.39 4.34 1.27
C ILE A 211 7.40 3.33 1.83
N HIS A 212 7.82 2.38 1.02
CA HIS A 212 8.94 1.48 1.25
C HIS A 212 10.14 2.01 0.45
N ARG A 213 10.88 2.99 0.99
CA ARG A 213 11.85 3.80 0.25
C ARG A 213 13.05 3.01 -0.29
N ASP A 214 13.36 1.88 0.29
CA ASP A 214 14.38 0.95 -0.20
C ASP A 214 13.91 0.12 -1.42
N LEU A 215 12.59 0.13 -1.71
CA LEU A 215 11.97 -0.63 -2.80
C LEU A 215 11.35 0.27 -3.87
N ALA A 216 10.83 1.43 -3.48
CA ALA A 216 10.20 2.40 -4.38
C ALA A 216 10.40 3.84 -3.87
N THR A 217 10.32 4.81 -4.78
CA THR A 217 10.52 6.23 -4.46
C THR A 217 9.22 6.98 -4.15
N THR A 218 8.10 6.30 -4.14
CA THR A 218 6.75 6.83 -3.86
C THR A 218 5.92 5.80 -3.13
N GLY A 219 4.74 6.18 -2.66
CA GLY A 219 3.72 5.22 -2.23
C GLY A 219 3.34 4.30 -3.38
N ASP A 220 3.21 3.01 -3.06
CA ASP A 220 2.80 1.96 -3.98
C ASP A 220 1.95 0.96 -3.20
N GLY A 221 0.63 1.00 -3.47
CA GLY A 221 -0.34 0.17 -2.77
C GLY A 221 -0.12 -1.32 -3.05
N LEU A 222 0.24 -1.69 -4.29
CA LEU A 222 0.45 -3.10 -4.63
C LEU A 222 1.74 -3.65 -4.02
N LEU A 223 2.82 -2.88 -4.04
CA LEU A 223 4.06 -3.24 -3.35
C LEU A 223 3.80 -3.42 -1.85
N SER A 224 3.07 -2.49 -1.23
CA SER A 224 2.69 -2.57 0.19
C SER A 224 1.82 -3.79 0.49
N ALA A 225 0.89 -4.16 -0.42
CA ALA A 225 0.06 -5.35 -0.31
C ALA A 225 0.92 -6.64 -0.35
N ILE A 226 1.92 -6.71 -1.22
CA ILE A 226 2.81 -7.87 -1.32
C ILE A 226 3.68 -8.00 -0.06
N VAL A 227 4.26 -6.90 0.42
CA VAL A 227 5.03 -6.90 1.69
C VAL A 227 4.18 -7.44 2.83
N LEU A 228 2.95 -6.95 2.97
CA LEU A 228 2.02 -7.42 4.00
C LEU A 228 1.64 -8.89 3.81
N ALA A 229 1.36 -9.31 2.58
CA ALA A 229 0.99 -10.70 2.28
C ALA A 229 2.13 -11.68 2.63
N GLN A 230 3.38 -11.32 2.34
CA GLN A 230 4.55 -12.13 2.75
C GLN A 230 4.68 -12.22 4.27
N LEU A 231 4.48 -11.09 4.97
CA LEU A 231 4.48 -11.08 6.44
C LEU A 231 3.39 -12.01 7.01
N VAL A 232 2.16 -11.89 6.51
CA VAL A 232 1.02 -12.73 6.96
C VAL A 232 1.31 -14.19 6.69
N ARG A 233 1.75 -14.54 5.48
CA ARG A 233 2.10 -15.91 5.11
C ARG A 233 3.20 -16.48 6.01
N GLY A 234 4.28 -15.72 6.21
CA GLY A 234 5.38 -16.15 7.08
C GLY A 234 4.94 -16.44 8.51
N ARG A 235 4.02 -15.66 9.06
CA ARG A 235 3.43 -15.91 10.39
C ARG A 235 2.51 -17.12 10.39
N GLN A 236 1.67 -17.29 9.37
CA GLN A 236 0.83 -18.48 9.25
C GLN A 236 1.68 -19.77 9.20
N GLU A 237 2.78 -19.78 8.45
CA GLU A 237 3.67 -20.93 8.35
C GLU A 237 4.45 -21.20 9.65
N ASN A 238 4.88 -20.16 10.36
CA ASN A 238 5.73 -20.29 11.54
C ASN A 238 4.97 -20.66 12.81
N ASP A 239 3.81 -20.05 13.07
CA ASP A 239 3.08 -20.18 14.32
C ASP A 239 1.55 -20.33 14.16
N GLY A 240 1.06 -20.36 12.90
CA GLY A 240 -0.38 -20.46 12.59
C GLY A 240 -1.18 -19.17 12.85
N SER A 241 -0.51 -18.04 13.08
CA SER A 241 -1.19 -16.76 13.34
C SER A 241 -1.98 -16.30 12.13
N LYS A 242 -3.22 -15.87 12.39
CA LYS A 242 -4.08 -15.24 11.39
C LYS A 242 -3.82 -13.73 11.31
N PHE A 243 -4.18 -13.13 10.18
CA PHE A 243 -3.97 -11.69 9.99
C PHE A 243 -4.71 -10.84 11.05
N SER A 244 -5.93 -11.22 11.45
CA SER A 244 -6.68 -10.52 12.50
C SER A 244 -5.94 -10.49 13.84
N GLN A 245 -5.21 -11.56 14.18
CA GLN A 245 -4.41 -11.63 15.41
C GLN A 245 -3.23 -10.66 15.34
N LEU A 246 -2.54 -10.61 14.21
CA LEU A 246 -1.44 -9.66 13.96
C LEU A 246 -1.94 -8.22 14.04
N ALA A 247 -3.01 -7.89 13.31
CA ALA A 247 -3.58 -6.56 13.26
C ALA A 247 -4.13 -6.07 14.63
N SER A 248 -4.69 -6.98 15.43
CA SER A 248 -5.21 -6.62 16.76
C SER A 248 -4.12 -6.48 17.81
N SER A 249 -3.02 -7.22 17.68
CA SER A 249 -1.93 -7.20 18.66
C SER A 249 -0.93 -6.06 18.44
N VAL A 250 -0.87 -5.50 17.23
CA VAL A 250 0.17 -4.52 16.87
C VAL A 250 0.01 -3.18 17.57
N MET A 251 -1.23 -2.71 17.72
CA MET A 251 -1.54 -1.46 18.43
C MET A 251 -2.99 -1.40 18.91
N HIS A 252 -3.21 -0.63 19.98
CA HIS A 252 -4.54 -0.23 20.41
C HIS A 252 -4.95 1.08 19.75
N THR A 253 -6.15 1.14 19.16
CA THR A 253 -6.66 2.38 18.54
C THR A 253 -7.38 3.24 19.57
N PHE A 254 -7.01 4.50 19.68
CA PHE A 254 -7.72 5.47 20.50
C PHE A 254 -8.71 6.26 19.63
N PRO A 255 -9.86 6.67 20.19
CA PRO A 255 -10.75 7.59 19.49
C PRO A 255 -10.02 8.87 19.13
N GLN A 256 -10.14 9.30 17.88
CA GLN A 256 -9.66 10.60 17.41
C GLN A 256 -10.81 11.61 17.44
N VAL A 257 -10.54 12.81 17.96
CA VAL A 257 -11.50 13.92 18.08
C VAL A 257 -11.18 14.98 17.05
#